data_4514d9591e4aad40c391e03b56e352c8
#
_entry.id   4514d9591e4aad40c391e03b56e352c8
#
_cell.length_a   1.000
_cell.length_b   1.000
_cell.length_c   1.000
_cell.angle_alpha   90.00
_cell.angle_beta   90.00
_cell.angle_gamma   90.00
#
_symmetry.space_group_name_H-M   'P 1'
#
loop_
_entity.id
_entity.type
_entity.pdbx_description
1 polymer ?
#
loop_
_entity_poly.entity_id
_entity_poly.type
_entity_poly.pdbx_seq_one_letter_code
_entity_poly.pdbx_strand_id
1 'polypeptide(L)'
;MVLSLVLAPALSAAGPGAVPEKVIDNELVVSTLGQDGSIEGMQVLNHIRVFGEGTYPVQDTSRXKLASIRNLYGSEKINYSDSQINVNLNTQGFSDLYYLAELDKEEIAKADLPVSINLEFYLDGKKVQPAQLAGRTGKIKIVCEVENLTGESQMLEFKDPEGQPITKEMMVYTPYAVSVSGVQLDNDKFANIQAPGVPEVSPEGVLTNVQGVTSVSWTVPLIPPAYPAKQYIVLEADGRNIELPSFNIGVMPVLPTTSSIDNLTGSLTQLYDGFDQIAKGIGASNKDATLLYGLSAVKDGLHQVVDGLGTVKSNLTTIRVGLATPNFDASSYDMGSGTDANGLQPGAKDAIGLMKNTIDTQLLAAFGGQKLALGLMETAIGTSADSGQEPSASTSLYNDINYLKAATAGTPAHQVITNAIEPKLQAMNNNVKVFRDGGTMVTSTGSMAFPASVTAVELGSKTLSEKLGQLDGGLTMAVIGLGALDANGQPVKTMVNGKPASLLYALDYLQDSISGQMIPGITQLQDGAGQIGSGALTAKDAINVGLQTSPVMMEAMNQKLATADTFLGKPDGAEATVTYVFQTPEITTEGQAVKYGLGAIAVALILLIAVGRPPKQAFEAPAEQA
;
A
#
# COMPACT_ATOMS: atom_id res chain seq x y z
N MET A 1 28.60 75.36 31.19
CA MET A 1 27.61 74.36 31.63
C MET A 1 26.60 74.17 30.49
N VAL A 2 26.80 73.15 29.61
CA VAL A 2 25.96 72.91 28.44
C VAL A 2 24.93 71.91 28.88
N LEU A 3 23.67 72.35 28.90
CA LEU A 3 22.54 71.43 29.22
C LEU A 3 22.17 70.70 27.97
N SER A 4 22.52 69.42 27.93
CA SER A 4 22.10 68.52 26.83
C SER A 4 20.66 68.08 27.07
N LEU A 5 19.75 68.64 26.30
CA LEU A 5 18.35 68.19 26.28
C LEU A 5 18.30 66.89 25.51
N VAL A 6 18.11 65.78 26.20
CA VAL A 6 17.84 64.45 25.54
C VAL A 6 16.34 64.53 25.19
N LEU A 7 16.05 64.69 23.92
CA LEU A 7 14.70 64.48 23.41
C LEU A 7 14.47 62.94 23.40
N ALA A 8 13.64 62.48 24.29
CA ALA A 8 13.08 61.10 24.16
C ALA A 8 12.20 61.12 22.90
N PRO A 9 12.31 60.04 22.06
CA PRO A 9 11.41 59.97 20.92
C PRO A 9 9.97 59.91 21.44
N ALA A 10 9.13 60.80 20.95
CA ALA A 10 7.71 60.73 21.23
C ALA A 10 7.16 59.42 20.65
N LEU A 11 6.66 58.54 21.52
CA LEU A 11 5.87 57.42 21.07
C LEU A 11 4.70 57.99 20.26
N SER A 12 4.70 57.74 18.98
CA SER A 12 3.58 58.09 18.12
C SER A 12 2.44 57.14 18.49
N ALA A 13 1.50 57.60 19.30
CA ALA A 13 0.27 56.87 19.52
C ALA A 13 -0.45 56.76 18.17
N ALA A 14 -0.67 55.55 17.70
CA ALA A 14 -1.52 55.33 16.53
C ALA A 14 -2.89 55.97 16.84
N GLY A 15 -3.38 56.79 15.92
CA GLY A 15 -4.68 57.45 16.09
C GLY A 15 -5.81 56.40 16.03
N PRO A 16 -7.02 56.79 16.44
CA PRO A 16 -8.17 55.88 16.34
C PRO A 16 -8.35 55.44 14.88
N GLY A 17 -8.24 54.12 14.64
CA GLY A 17 -8.31 53.57 13.31
C GLY A 17 -6.98 53.02 12.73
N ALA A 18 -5.89 53.04 13.51
CA ALA A 18 -4.64 52.37 13.09
C ALA A 18 -4.85 50.88 12.90
N VAL A 19 -4.40 50.37 11.77
CA VAL A 19 -4.49 48.94 11.42
C VAL A 19 -3.12 48.32 11.65
N PRO A 20 -3.04 47.19 12.36
CA PRO A 20 -1.76 46.51 12.53
C PRO A 20 -1.22 45.95 11.21
N GLU A 21 0.09 45.78 11.10
CA GLU A 21 0.75 45.22 9.92
C GLU A 21 0.32 43.77 9.70
N LYS A 22 0.16 43.03 10.81
CA LYS A 22 -0.24 41.63 10.79
C LYS A 22 -0.79 41.25 12.16
N VAL A 23 -1.78 40.37 12.16
CA VAL A 23 -2.30 39.75 13.37
C VAL A 23 -2.26 38.22 13.17
N ILE A 24 -1.75 37.51 14.17
CA ILE A 24 -1.77 36.05 14.23
C ILE A 24 -2.59 35.67 15.46
N ASP A 25 -3.49 34.69 15.27
CA ASP A 25 -4.36 34.19 16.31
C ASP A 25 -4.21 32.66 16.41
N ASN A 26 -3.78 32.17 17.56
CA ASN A 26 -3.56 30.75 17.77
C ASN A 26 -4.40 30.28 18.96
N GLU A 27 -5.39 29.44 18.68
CA GLU A 27 -6.26 28.88 19.70
C GLU A 27 -5.85 27.48 20.09
N LEU A 28 -5.82 27.18 21.38
CA LEU A 28 -5.67 25.86 21.92
C LEU A 28 -6.92 25.53 22.75
N VAL A 29 -7.77 24.66 22.22
CA VAL A 29 -9.01 24.24 22.87
C VAL A 29 -8.70 23.00 23.72
N VAL A 30 -8.79 23.13 25.03
CA VAL A 30 -8.55 22.05 25.97
C VAL A 30 -9.88 21.54 26.52
N SER A 31 -10.20 20.29 26.18
CA SER A 31 -11.40 19.61 26.64
C SER A 31 -11.03 18.56 27.68
N THR A 32 -11.63 18.61 28.85
CA THR A 32 -11.43 17.63 29.90
C THR A 32 -12.50 16.54 29.77
N LEU A 33 -12.07 15.28 29.64
CA LEU A 33 -12.96 14.15 29.50
C LEU A 33 -13.31 13.56 30.87
N GLY A 34 -14.59 13.28 31.06
CA GLY A 34 -15.08 12.52 32.20
C GLY A 34 -14.80 11.03 32.05
N GLN A 35 -15.15 10.27 33.07
CA GLN A 35 -14.93 8.82 33.09
C GLN A 35 -15.76 8.06 32.05
N ASP A 36 -16.84 8.67 31.58
CA ASP A 36 -17.71 8.08 30.54
C ASP A 36 -17.35 8.60 29.13
N GLY A 37 -16.27 9.38 29.02
CA GLY A 37 -15.85 9.99 27.76
C GLY A 37 -16.57 11.31 27.43
N SER A 38 -17.54 11.74 28.25
CA SER A 38 -18.21 13.03 28.06
C SER A 38 -17.26 14.20 28.37
N ILE A 39 -17.50 15.34 27.79
CA ILE A 39 -16.70 16.55 28.06
C ILE A 39 -17.24 17.23 29.31
N GLU A 40 -16.44 17.28 30.37
CA GLU A 40 -16.79 17.90 31.65
C GLU A 40 -16.41 19.37 31.74
N GLY A 41 -15.40 19.79 30.99
CA GLY A 41 -14.91 21.16 30.98
C GLY A 41 -14.25 21.49 29.66
N MET A 42 -14.32 22.76 29.27
CA MET A 42 -13.68 23.24 28.07
C MET A 42 -13.11 24.63 28.29
N GLN A 43 -11.84 24.79 27.98
CA GLN A 43 -11.10 26.05 28.08
C GLN A 43 -10.41 26.31 26.77
N VAL A 44 -10.32 27.56 26.39
CA VAL A 44 -9.56 28.00 25.22
C VAL A 44 -8.42 28.92 25.68
N LEU A 45 -7.22 28.46 25.46
CA LEU A 45 -6.04 29.29 25.61
C LEU A 45 -5.78 29.95 24.25
N ASN A 46 -5.96 31.24 24.21
CA ASN A 46 -5.73 32.01 22.98
C ASN A 46 -4.45 32.82 23.07
N HIS A 47 -3.67 32.82 22.01
CA HIS A 47 -2.46 33.59 21.83
C HIS A 47 -2.63 34.49 20.60
N ILE A 48 -2.81 35.78 20.83
CA ILE A 48 -2.89 36.77 19.75
C ILE A 48 -1.57 37.52 19.70
N ARG A 49 -0.94 37.57 18.53
CA ARG A 49 0.27 38.34 18.28
C ARG A 49 -0.04 39.43 17.27
N VAL A 50 0.26 40.66 17.64
CA VAL A 50 0.01 41.84 16.81
C VAL A 50 1.36 42.48 16.44
N PHE A 51 1.56 42.74 15.15
CA PHE A 51 2.77 43.38 14.62
C PHE A 51 2.49 44.81 14.24
N GLY A 52 3.46 45.68 14.52
CA GLY A 52 3.40 47.10 14.19
C GLY A 52 3.99 48.02 15.27
N GLU A 53 3.88 49.31 15.08
CA GLU A 53 4.36 50.34 16.01
C GLU A 53 3.17 51.19 16.49
N GLY A 54 2.85 51.15 17.79
CA GLY A 54 1.78 51.95 18.36
C GLY A 54 0.78 51.17 19.19
N THR A 55 -0.39 51.76 19.42
CA THR A 55 -1.47 51.13 20.19
C THR A 55 -2.60 50.71 19.24
N TYR A 56 -2.90 49.42 19.26
CA TYR A 56 -3.91 48.82 18.38
C TYR A 56 -5.07 48.27 19.21
N PRO A 57 -6.31 48.63 18.87
CA PRO A 57 -7.48 47.98 19.44
C PRO A 57 -7.64 46.60 18.76
N VAL A 58 -7.48 45.56 19.52
CA VAL A 58 -7.75 44.19 19.06
C VAL A 58 -9.19 43.88 19.42
N GLN A 59 -9.98 43.53 18.41
CA GLN A 59 -11.37 43.12 18.55
C GLN A 59 -11.47 41.68 18.13
N ASP A 60 -11.50 40.80 19.11
CA ASP A 60 -11.69 39.37 18.90
C ASP A 60 -13.15 39.02 19.17
N THR A 61 -13.57 37.84 18.73
CA THR A 61 -14.96 37.38 18.90
C THR A 61 -15.01 36.06 19.63
N SER A 62 -16.16 35.79 20.25
CA SER A 62 -16.42 34.44 20.79
C SER A 62 -17.80 33.96 20.35
N ARG A 63 -17.81 32.91 19.61
CA ARG A 63 -19.06 32.22 19.25
C ARG A 63 -19.74 31.53 20.43
N UNK A 64 -19.04 31.13 21.51
CA UNK A 64 -19.44 30.54 22.52
C UNK A 64 -19.58 31.50 23.52
N LYS A 65 -20.50 31.30 24.35
CA LYS A 65 -20.65 32.15 25.53
C LYS A 65 -19.62 31.73 26.59
N LEU A 66 -18.88 32.67 27.08
CA LEU A 66 -17.81 32.42 28.04
C LEU A 66 -18.31 32.61 29.47
N ALA A 67 -17.98 31.67 30.35
CA ALA A 67 -18.21 31.74 31.80
C ALA A 67 -17.18 32.69 32.42
N SER A 68 -15.95 32.71 31.94
CA SER A 68 -14.90 33.60 32.41
C SER A 68 -13.86 33.86 31.32
N ILE A 69 -13.16 34.99 31.41
CA ILE A 69 -11.99 35.28 30.60
C ILE A 69 -10.96 35.98 31.46
N ARG A 70 -9.69 35.63 31.31
CA ARG A 70 -8.61 36.26 32.08
C ARG A 70 -7.32 36.35 31.28
N ASN A 71 -6.63 37.45 31.41
CA ASN A 71 -5.29 37.64 30.86
C ASN A 71 -4.30 36.76 31.65
N LEU A 72 -3.48 35.99 30.95
CA LEU A 72 -2.49 35.11 31.57
C LEU A 72 -1.13 35.76 31.70
N TYR A 73 -0.84 36.75 30.88
CA TYR A 73 0.49 37.34 30.82
C TYR A 73 0.35 38.81 30.41
N GLY A 74 0.64 39.70 31.31
CA GLY A 74 0.51 41.14 31.05
C GLY A 74 -0.54 41.79 31.94
N SER A 75 -0.72 43.08 31.78
CA SER A 75 -1.62 43.89 32.60
C SER A 75 -2.79 44.49 31.79
N GLU A 76 -2.88 44.16 30.53
CA GLU A 76 -3.90 44.70 29.63
C GLU A 76 -5.28 44.20 30.09
N LYS A 77 -6.18 45.16 30.23
CA LYS A 77 -7.55 44.84 30.63
C LYS A 77 -8.32 44.28 29.42
N ILE A 78 -8.82 43.08 29.60
CA ILE A 78 -9.70 42.44 28.62
C ILE A 78 -11.15 42.77 28.98
N ASN A 79 -11.89 43.34 28.05
CA ASN A 79 -13.31 43.61 28.21
C ASN A 79 -14.09 42.63 27.34
N TYR A 80 -14.94 41.83 27.98
CA TYR A 80 -15.79 40.84 27.30
C TYR A 80 -17.25 41.23 27.49
N SER A 81 -17.96 41.45 26.41
CA SER A 81 -19.40 41.73 26.40
C SER A 81 -19.96 41.45 25.01
N ASP A 82 -21.18 40.93 24.99
CA ASP A 82 -21.92 40.71 23.74
C ASP A 82 -21.12 39.89 22.71
N SER A 83 -20.42 38.84 23.20
CA SER A 83 -19.59 37.95 22.38
C SER A 83 -18.37 38.63 21.77
N GLN A 84 -18.01 39.81 22.25
CA GLN A 84 -16.80 40.53 21.79
C GLN A 84 -15.77 40.60 22.90
N ILE A 85 -14.54 40.33 22.52
CA ILE A 85 -13.36 40.39 23.38
C ILE A 85 -12.54 41.60 22.89
N ASN A 86 -12.44 42.63 23.70
CA ASN A 86 -11.78 43.88 23.33
C ASN A 86 -10.57 44.12 24.22
N VAL A 87 -9.43 44.42 23.62
CA VAL A 87 -8.20 44.74 24.35
C VAL A 87 -7.37 45.73 23.52
N ASN A 88 -6.70 46.64 24.19
CA ASN A 88 -5.74 47.56 23.54
C ASN A 88 -4.33 47.06 23.81
N LEU A 89 -3.58 46.75 22.75
CA LEU A 89 -2.21 46.29 22.83
C LEU A 89 -1.26 47.40 22.36
N ASN A 90 -0.30 47.72 23.20
CA ASN A 90 0.75 48.67 22.86
C ASN A 90 1.97 47.89 22.33
N THR A 91 2.35 48.14 21.09
CA THR A 91 3.38 47.38 20.41
C THR A 91 4.58 48.24 20.03
N GLN A 92 5.77 47.65 20.12
CA GLN A 92 7.03 48.18 19.60
C GLN A 92 7.68 47.06 18.76
N GLY A 93 7.20 46.92 17.52
CA GLY A 93 7.52 45.84 16.65
C GLY A 93 6.48 44.70 16.72
N PHE A 94 6.28 44.12 17.89
CA PHE A 94 5.18 43.16 18.13
C PHE A 94 4.80 43.14 19.62
N SER A 95 3.59 42.63 19.87
CA SER A 95 3.11 42.37 21.25
C SER A 95 2.28 41.11 21.27
N ASP A 96 2.38 40.35 22.34
CA ASP A 96 1.65 39.11 22.58
C ASP A 96 0.59 39.28 23.66
N LEU A 97 -0.61 38.79 23.38
CA LEU A 97 -1.68 38.66 24.35
C LEU A 97 -1.98 37.18 24.56
N TYR A 98 -1.93 36.73 25.79
CA TYR A 98 -2.36 35.36 26.14
C TYR A 98 -3.56 35.47 27.07
N TYR A 99 -4.68 34.89 26.66
CA TYR A 99 -5.84 34.83 27.56
C TYR A 99 -6.39 33.41 27.63
N LEU A 100 -7.00 33.11 28.78
CA LEU A 100 -7.73 31.87 29.00
C LEU A 100 -9.21 32.21 29.08
N ALA A 101 -9.99 31.56 28.22
CA ALA A 101 -11.44 31.67 28.20
C ALA A 101 -12.01 30.31 28.64
N GLU A 102 -12.96 30.32 29.58
CA GLU A 102 -13.70 29.12 29.99
C GLU A 102 -15.10 29.19 29.40
N LEU A 103 -15.53 28.11 28.78
CA LEU A 103 -16.87 28.06 28.22
C LEU A 103 -17.93 27.87 29.29
N ASP A 104 -19.06 28.51 29.10
CA ASP A 104 -20.25 28.24 29.90
C ASP A 104 -20.66 26.77 29.72
N LYS A 105 -21.11 26.14 30.80
CA LYS A 105 -21.47 24.69 30.78
C LYS A 105 -22.53 24.34 29.73
N GLU A 106 -23.47 25.27 29.49
CA GLU A 106 -24.53 25.04 28.49
C GLU A 106 -23.96 25.11 27.06
N GLU A 107 -22.88 25.85 26.87
CA GLU A 107 -22.22 25.95 25.57
C GLU A 107 -21.29 24.77 25.26
N ILE A 108 -20.71 24.16 26.31
CA ILE A 108 -19.90 22.94 26.14
C ILE A 108 -20.70 21.85 25.43
N ALA A 109 -21.98 21.67 25.85
CA ALA A 109 -22.85 20.66 25.26
C ALA A 109 -23.24 20.96 23.80
N LYS A 110 -23.07 22.20 23.37
CA LYS A 110 -23.38 22.66 21.99
C LYS A 110 -22.13 22.82 21.12
N ALA A 111 -20.94 22.65 21.73
CA ALA A 111 -19.69 22.90 21.03
C ALA A 111 -19.54 21.94 19.85
N ASP A 112 -19.35 22.50 18.66
CA ASP A 112 -19.19 21.74 17.43
C ASP A 112 -17.71 21.38 17.26
N LEU A 113 -17.33 20.25 17.84
CA LEU A 113 -15.96 19.78 17.78
C LEU A 113 -15.74 18.99 16.48
N PRO A 114 -14.59 19.18 15.83
CA PRO A 114 -14.34 18.52 14.54
C PRO A 114 -14.08 17.02 14.67
N VAL A 115 -13.71 16.57 15.87
CA VAL A 115 -13.36 15.17 16.11
C VAL A 115 -14.04 14.71 17.40
N SER A 116 -14.63 13.51 17.37
CA SER A 116 -15.11 12.86 18.58
C SER A 116 -14.07 11.87 19.11
N ILE A 117 -14.02 11.78 20.44
CA ILE A 117 -13.16 10.85 21.16
C ILE A 117 -14.07 9.97 22.04
N ASN A 118 -13.97 8.66 21.89
CA ASN A 118 -14.72 7.71 22.70
C ASN A 118 -13.74 6.71 23.32
N LEU A 119 -13.75 6.62 24.65
CA LEU A 119 -12.83 5.78 25.42
C LEU A 119 -13.56 4.59 26.03
N GLU A 120 -13.01 3.40 25.83
CA GLU A 120 -13.50 2.19 26.44
C GLU A 120 -12.38 1.49 27.21
N PHE A 121 -12.72 1.06 28.42
CA PHE A 121 -11.78 0.38 29.31
C PHE A 121 -12.25 -1.04 29.59
N TYR A 122 -11.31 -1.98 29.60
CA TYR A 122 -11.60 -3.39 29.85
C TYR A 122 -10.62 -3.94 30.89
N LEU A 123 -11.13 -4.80 31.76
CA LEU A 123 -10.33 -5.58 32.70
C LEU A 123 -10.68 -7.05 32.52
N ASP A 124 -9.68 -7.87 32.21
CA ASP A 124 -9.84 -9.30 31.92
C ASP A 124 -10.95 -9.58 30.89
N GLY A 125 -11.00 -8.73 29.85
CA GLY A 125 -11.94 -8.84 28.73
C GLY A 125 -13.33 -8.31 28.98
N LYS A 126 -13.63 -7.81 30.20
CA LYS A 126 -14.94 -7.23 30.54
C LYS A 126 -14.85 -5.71 30.52
N LYS A 127 -15.82 -5.05 29.88
CA LYS A 127 -15.91 -3.59 29.86
C LYS A 127 -16.17 -3.08 31.29
N VAL A 128 -15.41 -2.09 31.70
CA VAL A 128 -15.49 -1.51 33.06
C VAL A 128 -15.44 0.02 32.96
N GLN A 129 -15.90 0.70 34.02
CA GLN A 129 -15.67 2.13 34.18
C GLN A 129 -14.21 2.37 34.59
N PRO A 130 -13.59 3.50 34.17
CA PRO A 130 -12.18 3.77 34.51
C PRO A 130 -11.86 3.65 36.01
N ALA A 131 -12.72 4.20 36.86
CA ALA A 131 -12.54 4.15 38.33
C ALA A 131 -12.48 2.72 38.88
N GLN A 132 -13.07 1.75 38.17
CA GLN A 132 -13.07 0.34 38.61
C GLN A 132 -11.70 -0.35 38.33
N LEU A 133 -10.82 0.30 37.58
CA LEU A 133 -9.45 -0.19 37.35
C LEU A 133 -8.54 0.11 38.53
N ALA A 134 -8.81 1.20 39.26
CA ALA A 134 -7.91 1.70 40.32
C ALA A 134 -7.59 0.62 41.36
N GLY A 135 -6.30 0.34 41.56
CA GLY A 135 -5.83 -0.65 42.53
C GLY A 135 -6.02 -2.11 42.13
N ARG A 136 -6.67 -2.38 41.00
CA ARG A 136 -6.92 -3.77 40.54
C ARG A 136 -5.67 -4.40 39.94
N THR A 137 -5.77 -5.70 39.77
CA THR A 137 -4.76 -6.51 39.06
C THR A 137 -5.49 -7.31 38.00
N GLY A 138 -4.96 -7.32 36.79
CA GLY A 138 -5.55 -8.05 35.66
C GLY A 138 -5.04 -7.55 34.33
N LYS A 139 -5.53 -8.14 33.25
CA LYS A 139 -5.21 -7.71 31.89
C LYS A 139 -6.08 -6.52 31.53
N ILE A 140 -5.47 -5.37 31.31
CA ILE A 140 -6.18 -4.18 30.85
C ILE A 140 -6.15 -4.06 29.34
N LYS A 141 -7.22 -3.50 28.79
CA LYS A 141 -7.28 -3.05 27.41
C LYS A 141 -8.00 -1.70 27.38
N ILE A 142 -7.38 -0.72 26.74
CA ILE A 142 -7.98 0.60 26.51
C ILE A 142 -8.16 0.74 25.01
N VAL A 143 -9.36 1.09 24.59
CA VAL A 143 -9.69 1.38 23.18
C VAL A 143 -10.12 2.83 23.11
N CYS A 144 -9.43 3.60 22.28
CA CYS A 144 -9.82 4.98 21.99
C CYS A 144 -10.27 5.05 20.53
N GLU A 145 -11.55 5.25 20.31
CA GLU A 145 -12.11 5.52 18.99
C GLU A 145 -11.96 7.02 18.73
N VAL A 146 -11.40 7.37 17.57
CA VAL A 146 -11.28 8.75 17.11
C VAL A 146 -12.00 8.87 15.76
N GLU A 147 -12.88 9.86 15.61
CA GLU A 147 -13.69 10.01 14.40
C GLU A 147 -13.72 11.48 13.96
N ASN A 148 -13.41 11.73 12.71
CA ASN A 148 -13.50 13.05 12.06
C ASN A 148 -14.96 13.29 11.68
N LEU A 149 -15.58 14.29 12.29
CA LEU A 149 -16.99 14.63 12.12
C LEU A 149 -17.26 15.68 11.05
N THR A 150 -16.22 16.18 10.37
CA THR A 150 -16.35 17.35 9.47
C THR A 150 -16.80 16.99 8.05
N GLY A 151 -17.20 15.74 7.82
CA GLY A 151 -17.63 15.29 6.49
C GLY A 151 -18.85 16.04 5.97
N GLU A 152 -18.73 16.63 4.79
CA GLU A 152 -19.83 17.30 4.09
C GLU A 152 -19.89 16.81 2.64
N SER A 153 -21.09 16.55 2.17
CA SER A 153 -21.29 16.18 0.77
C SER A 153 -21.15 17.43 -0.11
N GLN A 154 -20.25 17.37 -1.10
CA GLN A 154 -20.02 18.47 -2.05
C GLN A 154 -20.04 17.93 -3.48
N MET A 155 -20.59 18.72 -4.39
CA MET A 155 -20.56 18.43 -5.83
C MET A 155 -19.24 18.94 -6.40
N LEU A 156 -18.35 18.02 -6.76
CA LEU A 156 -17.03 18.35 -7.31
C LEU A 156 -17.00 18.09 -8.81
N GLU A 157 -16.40 19.02 -9.56
CA GLU A 157 -16.24 18.90 -11.01
C GLU A 157 -14.81 18.50 -11.34
N PHE A 158 -14.63 17.45 -12.12
CA PHE A 158 -13.33 16.99 -12.58
C PHE A 158 -13.46 16.39 -13.98
N LYS A 159 -12.36 15.91 -14.54
CA LYS A 159 -12.36 15.34 -15.89
C LYS A 159 -12.34 13.82 -15.81
N ASP A 160 -13.05 13.17 -16.72
CA ASP A 160 -12.97 11.72 -16.89
C ASP A 160 -11.66 11.34 -17.61
N PRO A 161 -11.37 10.04 -17.77
CA PRO A 161 -10.14 9.61 -18.48
C PRO A 161 -10.06 10.13 -19.94
N GLU A 162 -11.20 10.45 -20.54
CA GLU A 162 -11.29 10.99 -21.89
C GLU A 162 -11.21 12.52 -21.93
N GLY A 163 -11.07 13.18 -20.76
CA GLY A 163 -10.94 14.63 -20.64
C GLY A 163 -12.26 15.40 -20.59
N GLN A 164 -13.42 14.71 -20.52
CA GLN A 164 -14.71 15.37 -20.46
C GLN A 164 -15.04 15.78 -19.02
N PRO A 165 -15.68 16.95 -18.81
CA PRO A 165 -16.07 17.35 -17.46
C PRO A 165 -17.19 16.45 -16.93
N ILE A 166 -16.99 15.95 -15.73
CA ILE A 166 -18.01 15.21 -14.97
C ILE A 166 -18.15 15.82 -13.59
N THR A 167 -19.36 15.80 -13.05
CA THR A 167 -19.65 16.27 -11.70
C THR A 167 -20.08 15.08 -10.85
N LYS A 168 -19.48 14.93 -9.69
CA LYS A 168 -19.78 13.83 -8.79
C LYS A 168 -19.91 14.34 -7.36
N GLU A 169 -20.91 13.82 -6.67
CA GLU A 169 -21.10 14.06 -5.25
C GLU A 169 -20.05 13.28 -4.47
N MET A 170 -19.25 13.97 -3.67
CA MET A 170 -18.18 13.38 -2.86
C MET A 170 -18.19 13.95 -1.46
N MET A 171 -17.87 13.10 -0.49
CA MET A 171 -17.74 13.51 0.91
C MET A 171 -16.37 14.18 1.11
N VAL A 172 -16.38 15.45 1.50
CA VAL A 172 -15.17 16.25 1.73
C VAL A 172 -15.02 16.50 3.23
N TYR A 173 -13.83 16.22 3.75
CA TYR A 173 -13.50 16.39 5.17
C TYR A 173 -12.43 17.46 5.34
N THR A 174 -12.46 18.16 6.49
CA THR A 174 -11.29 18.91 6.94
C THR A 174 -10.22 17.90 7.39
N PRO A 175 -9.01 17.97 6.86
CA PRO A 175 -7.98 16.96 7.22
C PRO A 175 -7.39 17.24 8.60
N TYR A 176 -7.38 16.23 9.46
CA TYR A 176 -6.79 16.29 10.80
C TYR A 176 -5.77 15.18 11.02
N ALA A 177 -4.79 15.47 11.87
CA ALA A 177 -3.90 14.47 12.46
C ALA A 177 -4.19 14.40 13.96
N VAL A 178 -4.32 13.18 14.47
CA VAL A 178 -4.49 12.92 15.91
C VAL A 178 -3.17 12.39 16.46
N SER A 179 -2.68 13.01 17.52
CA SER A 179 -1.46 12.59 18.24
C SER A 179 -1.83 12.23 19.66
N VAL A 180 -1.58 11.00 20.06
CA VAL A 180 -1.74 10.58 21.47
C VAL A 180 -0.35 10.52 22.10
N SER A 181 -0.18 11.22 23.21
CA SER A 181 1.10 11.34 23.91
C SER A 181 0.90 11.41 25.43
N GLY A 182 1.96 11.15 26.14
CA GLY A 182 1.94 11.21 27.58
C GLY A 182 1.38 9.95 28.25
N VAL A 183 1.15 8.88 27.48
CA VAL A 183 0.75 7.59 28.06
C VAL A 183 2.01 6.95 28.66
N GLN A 184 2.17 7.07 29.96
CA GLN A 184 3.35 6.60 30.69
C GLN A 184 2.94 5.48 31.63
N LEU A 185 3.52 4.30 31.42
CA LEU A 185 3.24 3.10 32.20
C LEU A 185 4.48 2.70 33.00
N ASP A 186 4.35 2.71 34.32
CA ASP A 186 5.40 2.30 35.25
C ASP A 186 5.62 0.79 35.11
N ASN A 187 6.82 0.36 34.75
CA ASN A 187 7.13 -1.06 34.54
C ASN A 187 7.11 -1.88 35.85
N ASP A 188 7.09 -1.22 37.01
CA ASP A 188 6.85 -1.92 38.28
C ASP A 188 5.35 -2.29 38.45
N LYS A 189 4.46 -1.63 37.71
CA LYS A 189 3.02 -1.88 37.76
C LYS A 189 2.49 -2.55 36.49
N PHE A 190 3.16 -2.39 35.35
CA PHE A 190 2.68 -2.88 34.06
C PHE A 190 3.73 -3.74 33.37
N ALA A 191 3.26 -4.85 32.79
CA ALA A 191 4.07 -5.78 32.00
C ALA A 191 3.35 -6.11 30.69
N ASN A 192 4.07 -6.70 29.74
CA ASN A 192 3.52 -7.14 28.46
C ASN A 192 2.75 -6.02 27.73
N ILE A 193 3.29 -4.82 27.81
CA ILE A 193 2.67 -3.62 27.21
C ILE A 193 2.69 -3.76 25.69
N GLN A 194 1.54 -3.61 25.06
CA GLN A 194 1.36 -3.70 23.61
C GLN A 194 0.44 -2.57 23.13
N ALA A 195 0.75 -2.08 21.94
CA ALA A 195 -0.03 -1.03 21.29
C ALA A 195 -0.33 -1.44 19.84
N PRO A 196 -1.10 -2.54 19.66
CA PRO A 196 -1.26 -3.12 18.34
C PRO A 196 -2.04 -2.21 17.41
N GLY A 197 -1.63 -2.19 16.13
CA GLY A 197 -2.42 -1.57 15.08
C GLY A 197 -3.64 -2.43 14.76
N VAL A 198 -4.66 -1.79 14.23
CA VAL A 198 -5.82 -2.49 13.67
C VAL A 198 -5.58 -2.58 12.16
N PRO A 199 -5.41 -3.77 11.59
CA PRO A 199 -5.08 -3.89 10.17
C PRO A 199 -6.03 -3.11 9.28
N GLU A 200 -5.47 -2.36 8.33
CA GLU A 200 -6.17 -1.51 7.35
C GLU A 200 -7.00 -0.37 7.96
N VAL A 201 -7.00 -0.23 9.30
CA VAL A 201 -7.80 0.78 10.00
C VAL A 201 -6.92 1.78 10.75
N SER A 202 -6.00 1.31 11.59
CA SER A 202 -5.25 2.21 12.49
C SER A 202 -3.80 1.80 12.65
N PRO A 203 -2.89 2.77 12.79
CA PRO A 203 -1.47 2.47 12.97
C PRO A 203 -1.17 1.87 14.35
N GLU A 204 -0.07 1.14 14.41
CA GLU A 204 0.51 0.61 15.64
C GLU A 204 1.12 1.75 16.47
N GLY A 205 1.05 1.63 17.79
CA GLY A 205 1.67 2.59 18.70
C GLY A 205 3.18 2.39 18.80
N VAL A 206 3.87 3.50 19.07
CA VAL A 206 5.33 3.49 19.28
C VAL A 206 5.62 3.40 20.78
N LEU A 207 6.35 2.36 21.17
CA LEU A 207 6.74 2.15 22.55
C LEU A 207 8.21 2.55 22.77
N THR A 208 8.44 3.35 23.80
CA THR A 208 9.78 3.79 24.20
C THR A 208 9.95 3.56 25.70
N ASN A 209 10.99 2.82 26.09
CA ASN A 209 11.25 2.56 27.51
C ASN A 209 12.43 3.42 27.98
N VAL A 210 12.20 4.20 29.03
CA VAL A 210 13.22 5.05 29.63
C VAL A 210 13.12 4.95 31.16
N GLN A 211 14.18 4.49 31.79
CA GLN A 211 14.33 4.46 33.27
C GLN A 211 13.14 3.79 33.99
N GLY A 212 12.67 2.64 33.46
CA GLY A 212 11.60 1.89 34.12
C GLY A 212 10.19 2.40 33.83
N VAL A 213 10.05 3.31 32.89
CA VAL A 213 8.74 3.78 32.42
C VAL A 213 8.62 3.50 30.92
N THR A 214 7.55 2.85 30.52
CA THR A 214 7.23 2.69 29.10
C THR A 214 6.28 3.80 28.68
N SER A 215 6.75 4.63 27.75
CA SER A 215 5.96 5.67 27.12
C SER A 215 5.37 5.14 25.81
N VAL A 216 4.09 5.34 25.60
CA VAL A 216 3.41 4.90 24.37
C VAL A 216 2.82 6.12 23.67
N SER A 217 2.98 6.17 22.36
CA SER A 217 2.46 7.28 21.54
C SER A 217 1.93 6.78 20.21
N TRP A 218 0.99 7.53 19.64
CA TRP A 218 0.41 7.25 18.32
C TRP A 218 0.28 8.53 17.52
N THR A 219 0.37 8.39 16.20
CA THR A 219 -0.02 9.43 15.24
C THR A 219 -1.01 8.82 14.27
N VAL A 220 -2.21 9.36 14.25
CA VAL A 220 -3.35 8.79 13.50
C VAL A 220 -3.86 9.84 12.52
N PRO A 221 -3.67 9.67 11.22
CA PRO A 221 -4.20 10.60 10.23
C PRO A 221 -5.68 10.34 9.96
N LEU A 222 -6.51 11.38 10.12
CA LEU A 222 -7.95 11.35 9.80
C LEU A 222 -8.17 12.19 8.53
N ILE A 223 -7.76 11.65 7.38
CA ILE A 223 -7.70 12.37 6.10
C ILE A 223 -8.41 11.54 5.00
N PRO A 224 -9.74 11.37 5.07
CA PRO A 224 -10.45 10.65 4.01
C PRO A 224 -10.34 11.36 2.66
N PRO A 225 -10.26 10.60 1.55
CA PRO A 225 -10.35 9.14 1.47
C PRO A 225 -9.02 8.39 1.65
N ALA A 226 -7.92 9.10 1.81
CA ALA A 226 -6.59 8.48 1.93
C ALA A 226 -6.46 7.63 3.20
N TYR A 227 -7.06 8.09 4.29
CA TYR A 227 -7.16 7.37 5.56
C TYR A 227 -8.61 7.40 6.02
N PRO A 228 -9.08 6.41 6.78
CA PRO A 228 -10.46 6.41 7.26
C PRO A 228 -10.80 7.64 8.11
N ALA A 229 -12.06 8.07 8.06
CA ALA A 229 -12.57 9.12 8.95
C ALA A 229 -12.62 8.65 10.41
N LYS A 230 -12.73 7.35 10.63
CA LYS A 230 -12.80 6.72 11.96
C LYS A 230 -11.66 5.72 12.11
N GLN A 231 -10.93 5.83 13.22
CA GLN A 231 -9.82 4.93 13.53
C GLN A 231 -9.81 4.58 15.02
N TYR A 232 -9.04 3.57 15.38
CA TYR A 232 -8.98 3.06 16.76
C TYR A 232 -7.54 2.99 17.24
N ILE A 233 -7.34 3.41 18.47
CA ILE A 233 -6.06 3.30 19.17
C ILE A 233 -6.26 2.25 20.26
N VAL A 234 -5.38 1.25 20.32
CA VAL A 234 -5.51 0.14 21.26
C VAL A 234 -4.24 0.04 22.11
N LEU A 235 -4.43 -0.01 23.42
CA LEU A 235 -3.38 -0.25 24.40
C LEU A 235 -3.75 -1.48 25.23
N GLU A 236 -2.85 -2.45 25.32
CA GLU A 236 -3.03 -3.64 26.16
C GLU A 236 -1.83 -3.81 27.10
N ALA A 237 -2.07 -4.25 28.31
CA ALA A 237 -1.01 -4.54 29.27
C ALA A 237 -1.54 -5.44 30.41
N ASP A 238 -0.63 -6.15 31.06
CA ASP A 238 -0.90 -6.83 32.32
C ASP A 238 -0.58 -5.85 33.46
N GLY A 239 -1.59 -5.44 34.21
CA GLY A 239 -1.46 -4.45 35.29
C GLY A 239 -1.58 -5.05 36.67
N ARG A 240 -0.84 -4.50 37.63
CA ARG A 240 -1.00 -4.78 39.05
C ARG A 240 -1.06 -3.46 39.81
N ASN A 241 -1.96 -3.38 40.80
CA ASN A 241 -2.23 -2.12 41.51
C ASN A 241 -2.38 -0.97 40.52
N ILE A 242 -3.31 -1.12 39.55
CA ILE A 242 -3.43 -0.28 38.36
C ILE A 242 -3.66 1.19 38.77
N GLU A 243 -2.82 2.04 38.26
CA GLU A 243 -2.98 3.50 38.27
C GLU A 243 -2.52 4.00 36.89
N LEU A 244 -3.33 4.85 36.27
CA LEU A 244 -3.01 5.40 34.96
C LEU A 244 -2.98 6.93 35.04
N PRO A 245 -1.89 7.57 34.63
CA PRO A 245 -1.87 9.03 34.57
C PRO A 245 -2.81 9.55 33.49
N SER A 246 -3.24 10.78 33.64
CA SER A 246 -3.92 11.48 32.57
C SER A 246 -2.97 11.59 31.35
N PHE A 247 -3.50 11.40 30.16
CA PHE A 247 -2.77 11.61 28.92
C PHE A 247 -3.55 12.50 27.96
N ASN A 248 -2.88 13.00 26.95
CA ASN A 248 -3.43 14.00 26.05
C ASN A 248 -3.61 13.41 24.65
N ILE A 249 -4.75 13.72 24.05
CA ILE A 249 -5.08 13.41 22.67
C ILE A 249 -5.16 14.74 21.94
N GLY A 250 -4.10 15.06 21.21
CA GLY A 250 -4.02 16.30 20.42
C GLY A 250 -4.58 16.09 19.03
N VAL A 251 -5.39 17.04 18.56
CA VAL A 251 -5.98 17.03 17.22
C VAL A 251 -5.61 18.34 16.55
N MET A 252 -4.92 18.24 15.41
CA MET A 252 -4.49 19.46 14.70
C MET A 252 -4.84 19.34 13.22
N PRO A 253 -5.24 20.46 12.60
CA PRO A 253 -5.43 20.49 11.17
C PRO A 253 -4.09 20.27 10.46
N VAL A 254 -4.12 19.51 9.36
CA VAL A 254 -2.91 19.16 8.60
C VAL A 254 -3.05 19.74 7.19
N LEU A 255 -2.15 20.65 6.82
CA LEU A 255 -2.11 21.19 5.47
C LEU A 255 -1.27 20.30 4.57
N PRO A 256 -1.86 19.65 3.56
CA PRO A 256 -1.05 19.05 2.51
C PRO A 256 -0.32 20.18 1.76
N THR A 257 1.00 20.15 1.75
CA THR A 257 1.77 21.16 1.01
C THR A 257 1.67 20.91 -0.50
N THR A 258 1.81 21.95 -1.31
CA THR A 258 1.83 21.84 -2.78
C THR A 258 2.90 20.84 -3.24
N SER A 259 4.07 20.87 -2.62
CA SER A 259 5.14 19.93 -2.95
C SER A 259 4.74 18.47 -2.62
N SER A 260 3.96 18.26 -1.56
CA SER A 260 3.44 16.92 -1.24
C SER A 260 2.43 16.46 -2.29
N ILE A 261 1.59 17.38 -2.78
CA ILE A 261 0.62 17.11 -3.85
C ILE A 261 1.35 16.75 -5.15
N ASP A 262 2.35 17.54 -5.52
CA ASP A 262 3.14 17.33 -6.73
C ASP A 262 3.87 15.98 -6.67
N ASN A 263 4.44 15.63 -5.53
CA ASN A 263 5.09 14.34 -5.30
C ASN A 263 4.10 13.18 -5.40
N LEU A 264 2.92 13.33 -4.80
CA LEU A 264 1.86 12.30 -4.87
C LEU A 264 1.38 12.12 -6.32
N THR A 265 1.13 13.22 -7.02
CA THR A 265 0.70 13.19 -8.42
C THR A 265 1.78 12.53 -9.30
N GLY A 266 3.05 12.87 -9.08
CA GLY A 266 4.19 12.26 -9.77
C GLY A 266 4.27 10.76 -9.51
N SER A 267 4.09 10.35 -8.26
CA SER A 267 4.10 8.93 -7.86
C SER A 267 2.94 8.16 -8.48
N LEU A 268 1.75 8.74 -8.49
CA LEU A 268 0.57 8.12 -9.11
C LEU A 268 0.75 8.00 -10.63
N THR A 269 1.38 9.00 -11.28
CA THR A 269 1.70 8.94 -12.72
C THR A 269 2.65 7.78 -13.01
N GLN A 270 3.72 7.64 -12.22
CA GLN A 270 4.66 6.53 -12.39
C GLN A 270 3.98 5.18 -12.18
N LEU A 271 3.07 5.10 -11.22
CA LEU A 271 2.29 3.89 -10.96
C LEU A 271 1.34 3.57 -12.13
N TYR A 272 0.67 4.56 -12.68
CA TYR A 272 -0.15 4.46 -13.88
C TYR A 272 0.68 3.89 -15.05
N ASP A 273 1.86 4.48 -15.28
CA ASP A 273 2.78 4.02 -16.33
C ASP A 273 3.25 2.58 -16.08
N GLY A 274 3.49 2.21 -14.83
CA GLY A 274 3.86 0.85 -14.44
C GLY A 274 2.76 -0.16 -14.79
N PHE A 275 1.52 0.14 -14.45
CA PHE A 275 0.39 -0.72 -14.81
C PHE A 275 0.16 -0.79 -16.32
N ASP A 276 0.36 0.32 -17.02
CA ASP A 276 0.29 0.35 -18.48
C ASP A 276 1.36 -0.58 -19.10
N GLN A 277 2.59 -0.56 -18.55
CA GLN A 277 3.67 -1.45 -19.00
C GLN A 277 3.34 -2.92 -18.70
N ILE A 278 2.77 -3.21 -17.52
CA ILE A 278 2.33 -4.57 -17.17
C ILE A 278 1.26 -5.05 -18.18
N ALA A 279 0.24 -4.24 -18.41
CA ALA A 279 -0.83 -4.58 -19.35
C ALA A 279 -0.29 -4.81 -20.77
N LYS A 280 0.61 -3.93 -21.21
CA LYS A 280 1.27 -4.04 -22.54
C LYS A 280 2.18 -5.27 -22.62
N GLY A 281 2.90 -5.59 -21.55
CA GLY A 281 3.77 -6.76 -21.49
C GLY A 281 2.99 -8.07 -21.53
N ILE A 282 1.83 -8.10 -20.87
CA ILE A 282 0.90 -9.25 -20.93
C ILE A 282 0.29 -9.32 -22.33
N GLY A 283 -0.24 -8.21 -22.81
CA GLY A 283 -0.67 -8.01 -24.19
C GLY A 283 -1.79 -8.94 -24.64
N ALA A 284 -1.71 -9.34 -25.90
CA ALA A 284 -2.68 -10.23 -26.55
C ALA A 284 -1.95 -11.35 -27.30
N SER A 285 -2.64 -12.45 -27.53
CA SER A 285 -2.08 -13.63 -28.19
C SER A 285 -1.65 -13.38 -29.65
N ASN A 286 -2.15 -12.31 -30.26
CA ASN A 286 -1.80 -11.93 -31.64
C ASN A 286 -0.81 -10.75 -31.70
N LYS A 287 -0.23 -10.35 -30.59
CA LYS A 287 0.69 -9.19 -30.52
C LYS A 287 2.09 -9.65 -30.10
N ASP A 288 3.04 -9.54 -31.03
CA ASP A 288 4.42 -9.95 -30.85
C ASP A 288 5.04 -9.33 -29.57
N ALA A 289 5.94 -10.07 -28.98
CA ALA A 289 6.71 -9.67 -27.80
C ALA A 289 5.85 -9.44 -26.54
N THR A 290 4.67 -10.07 -26.46
CA THR A 290 3.85 -10.07 -25.25
C THR A 290 3.80 -11.46 -24.60
N LEU A 291 3.45 -11.50 -23.32
CA LEU A 291 3.33 -12.74 -22.57
C LEU A 291 2.28 -13.68 -23.21
N LEU A 292 1.10 -13.13 -23.54
CA LEU A 292 0.03 -13.95 -24.15
C LEU A 292 0.43 -14.49 -25.51
N TYR A 293 1.17 -13.69 -26.30
CA TYR A 293 1.72 -14.15 -27.58
C TYR A 293 2.70 -15.30 -27.36
N GLY A 294 3.63 -15.13 -26.42
CA GLY A 294 4.60 -16.18 -26.08
C GLY A 294 3.93 -17.48 -25.62
N LEU A 295 2.91 -17.37 -24.74
CA LEU A 295 2.13 -18.53 -24.28
C LEU A 295 1.37 -19.18 -25.43
N SER A 296 0.83 -18.37 -26.36
CA SER A 296 0.16 -18.88 -27.56
C SER A 296 1.14 -19.68 -28.43
N ALA A 297 2.33 -19.10 -28.65
CA ALA A 297 3.38 -19.76 -29.45
C ALA A 297 3.85 -21.05 -28.78
N VAL A 298 3.97 -21.09 -27.43
CA VAL A 298 4.29 -22.31 -26.69
C VAL A 298 3.18 -23.35 -26.88
N LYS A 299 1.92 -22.96 -26.77
CA LYS A 299 0.77 -23.85 -26.98
C LYS A 299 0.80 -24.45 -28.38
N ASP A 300 1.03 -23.58 -29.41
CA ASP A 300 1.12 -24.04 -30.80
C ASP A 300 2.32 -24.99 -30.98
N GLY A 301 3.46 -24.69 -30.35
CA GLY A 301 4.62 -25.57 -30.32
C GLY A 301 4.30 -26.93 -29.69
N LEU A 302 3.53 -26.96 -28.59
CA LEU A 302 3.11 -28.21 -27.97
C LEU A 302 2.18 -29.03 -28.88
N HIS A 303 1.30 -28.35 -29.61
CA HIS A 303 0.48 -29.05 -30.63
C HIS A 303 1.39 -29.67 -31.69
N GLN A 304 2.39 -28.92 -32.15
CA GLN A 304 3.39 -29.44 -33.10
C GLN A 304 4.13 -30.66 -32.51
N VAL A 305 4.46 -30.61 -31.22
CA VAL A 305 5.07 -31.75 -30.51
C VAL A 305 4.13 -32.97 -30.54
N VAL A 306 2.85 -32.77 -30.19
CA VAL A 306 1.86 -33.83 -30.19
C VAL A 306 1.71 -34.44 -31.61
N ASP A 307 1.63 -33.59 -32.63
CA ASP A 307 1.54 -34.00 -34.02
C ASP A 307 2.82 -34.78 -34.45
N GLY A 308 3.99 -34.25 -34.05
CA GLY A 308 5.26 -34.90 -34.28
C GLY A 308 5.36 -36.27 -33.61
N LEU A 309 4.92 -36.37 -32.35
CA LEU A 309 4.85 -37.66 -31.62
C LEU A 309 3.87 -38.64 -32.28
N GLY A 310 2.73 -38.11 -32.76
CA GLY A 310 1.78 -38.90 -33.54
C GLY A 310 2.39 -39.46 -34.82
N THR A 311 3.16 -38.59 -35.51
CA THR A 311 3.91 -39.00 -36.70
C THR A 311 4.96 -40.06 -36.38
N VAL A 312 5.74 -39.83 -35.29
CA VAL A 312 6.76 -40.76 -34.82
C VAL A 312 6.10 -42.10 -34.47
N LYS A 313 4.98 -42.08 -33.70
CA LYS A 313 4.22 -43.27 -33.33
C LYS A 313 3.76 -44.04 -34.59
N SER A 314 3.19 -43.30 -35.55
CA SER A 314 2.73 -43.88 -36.81
C SER A 314 3.86 -44.57 -37.58
N ASN A 315 5.02 -43.86 -37.70
CA ASN A 315 6.17 -44.38 -38.40
C ASN A 315 6.76 -45.63 -37.69
N LEU A 316 6.84 -45.58 -36.33
CA LEU A 316 7.30 -46.72 -35.55
C LEU A 316 6.32 -47.89 -35.65
N THR A 317 5.03 -47.62 -35.73
CA THR A 317 4.01 -48.66 -35.95
C THR A 317 4.24 -49.31 -37.33
N THR A 318 4.50 -48.50 -38.35
CA THR A 318 4.84 -48.95 -39.70
C THR A 318 6.11 -49.82 -39.66
N ILE A 319 7.16 -49.34 -38.97
CA ILE A 319 8.39 -50.11 -38.78
C ILE A 319 8.09 -51.43 -38.08
N ARG A 320 7.32 -51.40 -36.97
CA ARG A 320 6.94 -52.61 -36.20
C ARG A 320 6.15 -53.59 -37.07
N VAL A 321 5.18 -53.06 -37.85
CA VAL A 321 4.39 -53.88 -38.75
C VAL A 321 5.29 -54.53 -39.81
N GLY A 322 6.19 -53.70 -40.37
CA GLY A 322 7.17 -54.22 -41.33
C GLY A 322 8.06 -55.30 -40.75
N LEU A 323 8.55 -55.07 -39.51
CA LEU A 323 9.40 -56.10 -38.83
C LEU A 323 8.60 -57.32 -38.40
N ALA A 324 7.30 -57.12 -38.15
CA ALA A 324 6.46 -58.18 -37.63
C ALA A 324 5.62 -58.89 -38.71
N THR A 325 5.80 -58.54 -39.93
CA THR A 325 5.07 -59.19 -41.04
C THR A 325 5.29 -60.74 -41.03
N PRO A 326 4.24 -61.53 -40.91
CA PRO A 326 4.40 -62.99 -40.68
C PRO A 326 5.19 -63.71 -41.76
N ASN A 327 5.23 -63.19 -42.91
CA ASN A 327 5.84 -63.81 -44.06
C ASN A 327 7.23 -63.28 -44.44
N PHE A 328 7.78 -62.32 -43.58
CA PHE A 328 9.14 -61.80 -43.84
C PHE A 328 10.15 -62.90 -43.51
N ASP A 329 10.89 -63.31 -44.52
CA ASP A 329 11.93 -64.31 -44.37
C ASP A 329 13.31 -63.62 -44.54
N ALA A 330 13.96 -63.43 -43.39
CA ALA A 330 15.30 -62.80 -43.37
C ALA A 330 16.34 -63.65 -44.11
N SER A 331 16.10 -64.97 -44.23
CA SER A 331 17.03 -65.83 -44.95
C SER A 331 16.93 -65.67 -46.46
N SER A 332 15.82 -65.17 -46.97
CA SER A 332 15.59 -64.91 -48.40
C SER A 332 15.79 -63.47 -48.82
N TYR A 333 16.25 -62.59 -47.90
CA TYR A 333 16.43 -61.17 -48.20
C TYR A 333 17.62 -60.95 -49.14
N ASP A 334 17.36 -60.25 -50.25
CA ASP A 334 18.38 -59.90 -51.22
C ASP A 334 18.73 -58.38 -51.13
N MET A 335 19.93 -58.14 -50.71
CA MET A 335 20.43 -56.76 -50.61
C MET A 335 20.54 -56.06 -51.98
N GLY A 336 20.65 -56.77 -53.06
CA GLY A 336 20.72 -56.20 -54.41
C GLY A 336 19.39 -55.71 -54.93
N SER A 337 18.30 -56.36 -54.62
CA SER A 337 16.93 -55.90 -54.95
C SER A 337 16.33 -54.98 -53.93
N GLY A 338 16.86 -55.01 -52.67
CA GLY A 338 16.31 -54.24 -51.57
C GLY A 338 15.01 -54.83 -51.00
N THR A 339 14.64 -56.09 -51.35
CA THR A 339 13.42 -56.71 -50.89
C THR A 339 13.70 -58.15 -50.48
N ASP A 340 12.78 -58.73 -49.66
CA ASP A 340 12.75 -60.19 -49.45
C ASP A 340 11.98 -60.89 -50.58
N ALA A 341 11.82 -62.20 -50.46
CA ALA A 341 11.07 -63.00 -51.45
C ALA A 341 9.59 -62.59 -51.55
N ASN A 342 9.07 -61.86 -50.60
CA ASN A 342 7.70 -61.29 -50.57
C ASN A 342 7.62 -59.83 -51.04
N GLY A 343 8.74 -59.28 -51.52
CA GLY A 343 8.77 -57.87 -52.02
C GLY A 343 8.83 -56.78 -50.94
N LEU A 344 9.15 -57.13 -49.70
CA LEU A 344 9.23 -56.17 -48.59
C LEU A 344 10.61 -55.47 -48.53
N GLN A 345 10.66 -54.14 -48.44
CA GLN A 345 11.89 -53.39 -48.36
C GLN A 345 12.27 -53.05 -46.90
N PRO A 346 13.55 -53.16 -46.54
CA PRO A 346 14.01 -52.72 -45.21
C PRO A 346 14.21 -51.21 -45.22
N GLY A 347 13.38 -50.50 -44.57
CA GLY A 347 13.52 -49.05 -44.46
C GLY A 347 13.44 -48.55 -43.02
N ALA A 348 13.34 -49.44 -42.08
CA ALA A 348 13.06 -49.12 -40.68
C ALA A 348 14.12 -48.20 -40.04
N LYS A 349 15.38 -48.51 -40.28
CA LYS A 349 16.50 -47.73 -39.70
C LYS A 349 16.57 -46.32 -40.27
N ASP A 350 16.41 -46.21 -41.59
CA ASP A 350 16.43 -44.87 -42.24
C ASP A 350 15.23 -44.06 -41.77
N ALA A 351 14.04 -44.67 -41.65
CA ALA A 351 12.85 -44.02 -41.12
C ALA A 351 13.07 -43.52 -39.67
N ILE A 352 13.72 -44.32 -38.82
CA ILE A 352 14.06 -43.93 -37.45
C ILE A 352 15.04 -42.77 -37.46
N GLY A 353 16.06 -42.79 -38.33
CA GLY A 353 17.00 -41.66 -38.48
C GLY A 353 16.33 -40.35 -38.87
N LEU A 354 15.40 -40.40 -39.84
CA LEU A 354 14.60 -39.24 -40.27
C LEU A 354 13.71 -38.70 -39.14
N MET A 355 13.04 -39.61 -38.40
CA MET A 355 12.19 -39.20 -37.25
C MET A 355 13.02 -38.52 -36.18
N LYS A 356 14.20 -39.07 -35.85
CA LYS A 356 15.11 -38.46 -34.88
C LYS A 356 15.56 -37.06 -35.33
N ASN A 357 15.93 -36.91 -36.59
CA ASN A 357 16.35 -35.62 -37.14
C ASN A 357 15.22 -34.56 -37.01
N THR A 358 13.96 -34.92 -37.29
CA THR A 358 12.80 -34.02 -37.16
C THR A 358 12.63 -33.52 -35.72
N ILE A 359 12.70 -34.45 -34.75
CA ILE A 359 12.60 -34.08 -33.32
C ILE A 359 13.76 -33.13 -32.95
N ASP A 360 14.98 -33.51 -33.27
CA ASP A 360 16.17 -32.77 -32.86
C ASP A 360 16.25 -31.39 -33.52
N THR A 361 15.91 -31.25 -34.80
CA THR A 361 16.10 -30.00 -35.53
C THR A 361 14.91 -29.05 -35.45
N GLN A 362 13.67 -29.56 -35.36
CA GLN A 362 12.49 -28.70 -35.36
C GLN A 362 11.94 -28.52 -33.95
N LEU A 363 11.73 -29.58 -33.21
CA LEU A 363 11.05 -29.53 -31.92
C LEU A 363 11.92 -28.87 -30.84
N LEU A 364 13.17 -29.35 -30.70
CA LEU A 364 14.09 -28.81 -29.70
C LEU A 364 14.45 -27.34 -29.98
N ALA A 365 14.56 -26.94 -31.24
CA ALA A 365 14.80 -25.56 -31.63
C ALA A 365 13.62 -24.66 -31.23
N ALA A 366 12.38 -25.13 -31.43
CA ALA A 366 11.17 -24.39 -31.04
C ALA A 366 11.15 -24.12 -29.53
N PHE A 367 11.44 -25.15 -28.72
CA PHE A 367 11.50 -24.98 -27.26
C PHE A 367 12.63 -24.06 -26.82
N GLY A 368 13.77 -24.10 -27.48
CA GLY A 368 14.87 -23.15 -27.23
C GLY A 368 14.41 -21.71 -27.41
N GLY A 369 13.69 -21.40 -28.46
CA GLY A 369 13.12 -20.08 -28.71
C GLY A 369 12.10 -19.65 -27.66
N GLN A 370 11.22 -20.56 -27.25
CA GLN A 370 10.22 -20.27 -26.21
C GLN A 370 10.89 -19.96 -24.85
N LYS A 371 11.91 -20.73 -24.51
CA LYS A 371 12.64 -20.55 -23.25
C LYS A 371 13.34 -19.18 -23.20
N LEU A 372 13.90 -18.75 -24.31
CA LEU A 372 14.51 -17.42 -24.42
C LEU A 372 13.48 -16.31 -24.19
N ALA A 373 12.30 -16.40 -24.81
CA ALA A 373 11.23 -15.42 -24.65
C ALA A 373 10.80 -15.28 -23.20
N LEU A 374 10.63 -16.40 -22.49
CA LEU A 374 10.27 -16.37 -21.07
C LEU A 374 11.35 -15.74 -20.20
N GLY A 375 12.62 -15.96 -20.52
CA GLY A 375 13.74 -15.34 -19.83
C GLY A 375 13.76 -13.81 -19.99
N LEU A 376 13.46 -13.32 -21.18
CA LEU A 376 13.36 -11.88 -21.45
C LEU A 376 12.21 -11.25 -20.63
N MET A 377 11.08 -11.94 -20.51
CA MET A 377 9.95 -11.49 -19.70
C MET A 377 10.32 -11.41 -18.22
N GLU A 378 10.97 -12.44 -17.70
CA GLU A 378 11.45 -12.46 -16.31
C GLU A 378 12.37 -11.27 -16.03
N THR A 379 13.28 -10.98 -16.96
CA THR A 379 14.20 -9.84 -16.85
C THR A 379 13.43 -8.51 -16.82
N ALA A 380 12.41 -8.38 -17.65
CA ALA A 380 11.59 -7.17 -17.69
C ALA A 380 10.77 -6.98 -16.38
N ILE A 381 10.30 -8.07 -15.79
CA ILE A 381 9.62 -8.01 -14.49
C ILE A 381 10.60 -7.63 -13.38
N GLY A 382 11.77 -8.25 -13.36
CA GLY A 382 12.78 -8.02 -12.33
C GLY A 382 12.50 -8.75 -11.02
N THR A 383 13.16 -8.32 -9.95
CA THR A 383 13.04 -8.93 -8.62
C THR A 383 12.90 -7.87 -7.52
N SER A 384 12.38 -8.25 -6.37
CA SER A 384 12.28 -7.37 -5.21
C SER A 384 13.65 -6.82 -4.73
N ALA A 385 14.74 -7.44 -5.13
CA ALA A 385 16.11 -6.98 -4.82
C ALA A 385 16.62 -5.91 -5.80
N ASP A 386 15.90 -5.61 -6.87
CA ASP A 386 16.31 -4.58 -7.83
C ASP A 386 16.39 -3.21 -7.14
N SER A 387 17.33 -2.40 -7.53
CA SER A 387 17.83 -1.28 -6.73
C SER A 387 16.86 -0.12 -6.51
N GLY A 388 15.80 -0.01 -7.29
CA GLY A 388 14.88 1.13 -7.21
C GLY A 388 15.47 2.42 -7.73
N GLN A 389 16.30 2.34 -8.77
CA GLN A 389 16.86 3.51 -9.46
C GLN A 389 15.78 4.20 -10.27
N GLU A 390 16.02 5.46 -10.63
CA GLU A 390 15.08 6.25 -11.42
C GLU A 390 14.59 5.47 -12.66
N PRO A 391 13.26 5.35 -12.84
CA PRO A 391 12.71 4.57 -13.95
C PRO A 391 13.14 5.05 -15.33
N SER A 392 13.36 4.09 -16.21
CA SER A 392 13.70 4.33 -17.60
C SER A 392 13.14 3.18 -18.45
N ALA A 393 13.26 3.29 -19.75
CA ALA A 393 12.81 2.22 -20.65
C ALA A 393 13.61 0.91 -20.46
N SER A 394 14.74 0.96 -19.76
CA SER A 394 15.60 -0.19 -19.53
C SER A 394 15.52 -0.76 -18.11
N THR A 395 14.76 -0.12 -17.21
CA THR A 395 14.61 -0.63 -15.85
C THR A 395 13.52 -1.70 -15.80
N SER A 396 13.63 -2.61 -14.81
CA SER A 396 12.62 -3.63 -14.59
C SER A 396 11.38 -3.03 -13.90
N LEU A 397 10.26 -3.74 -13.99
CA LEU A 397 9.03 -3.36 -13.27
C LEU A 397 9.26 -3.30 -11.76
N TYR A 398 10.06 -4.22 -11.22
CA TYR A 398 10.39 -4.21 -9.80
C TYR A 398 11.27 -3.00 -9.43
N ASN A 399 12.22 -2.65 -10.27
CA ASN A 399 13.00 -1.41 -10.05
C ASN A 399 12.07 -0.21 -9.95
N ASP A 400 11.12 -0.10 -10.88
CA ASP A 400 10.19 1.04 -10.95
C ASP A 400 9.26 1.08 -9.73
N ILE A 401 8.78 -0.09 -9.30
CA ILE A 401 7.97 -0.23 -8.09
C ILE A 401 8.79 0.11 -6.83
N ASN A 402 10.04 -0.33 -6.74
CA ASN A 402 10.91 -0.01 -5.61
C ASN A 402 11.23 1.50 -5.56
N TYR A 403 11.45 2.11 -6.71
CA TYR A 403 11.60 3.56 -6.82
C TYR A 403 10.34 4.29 -6.34
N LEU A 404 9.16 3.88 -6.85
CA LEU A 404 7.86 4.42 -6.43
C LEU A 404 7.63 4.26 -4.93
N LYS A 405 7.96 3.09 -4.42
CA LYS A 405 7.81 2.77 -3.00
C LYS A 405 8.66 3.71 -2.13
N ALA A 406 9.91 3.95 -2.54
CA ALA A 406 10.78 4.90 -1.84
C ALA A 406 10.24 6.33 -1.94
N ALA A 407 9.82 6.74 -3.13
CA ALA A 407 9.32 8.09 -3.38
C ALA A 407 7.99 8.39 -2.64
N THR A 408 7.22 7.36 -2.33
CA THR A 408 5.90 7.51 -1.70
C THR A 408 5.90 7.15 -0.22
N ALA A 409 7.06 6.97 0.40
CA ALA A 409 7.18 6.60 1.81
C ALA A 409 6.34 7.54 2.69
N GLY A 410 5.51 6.96 3.56
CA GLY A 410 4.63 7.72 4.45
C GLY A 410 3.32 8.20 3.84
N THR A 411 3.01 7.86 2.59
CA THR A 411 1.78 8.29 1.91
C THR A 411 0.80 7.13 1.71
N PRO A 412 -0.49 7.40 1.43
CA PRO A 412 -1.43 6.35 1.04
C PRO A 412 -0.99 5.57 -0.20
N ALA A 413 -0.32 6.22 -1.14
CA ALA A 413 0.21 5.57 -2.34
C ALA A 413 1.22 4.47 -1.98
N HIS A 414 2.02 4.68 -0.95
CA HIS A 414 2.95 3.69 -0.44
C HIS A 414 2.24 2.39 -0.03
N GLN A 415 1.10 2.52 0.66
CA GLN A 415 0.31 1.34 1.08
C GLN A 415 -0.29 0.60 -0.13
N VAL A 416 -0.78 1.33 -1.14
CA VAL A 416 -1.27 0.72 -2.37
C VAL A 416 -0.14 -0.07 -3.05
N ILE A 417 1.04 0.50 -3.14
CA ILE A 417 2.21 -0.15 -3.74
C ILE A 417 2.54 -1.43 -2.95
N THR A 418 2.69 -1.32 -1.64
CA THR A 418 3.14 -2.42 -0.78
C THR A 418 2.10 -3.54 -0.68
N ASN A 419 0.82 -3.19 -0.51
CA ASN A 419 -0.22 -4.15 -0.17
C ASN A 419 -1.01 -4.68 -1.37
N ALA A 420 -1.00 -3.96 -2.50
CA ALA A 420 -1.76 -4.36 -3.67
C ALA A 420 -0.89 -4.64 -4.90
N ILE A 421 0.13 -3.82 -5.16
CA ILE A 421 0.90 -3.93 -6.40
C ILE A 421 2.05 -4.91 -6.26
N GLU A 422 2.86 -4.73 -5.24
CA GLU A 422 4.03 -5.57 -4.98
C GLU A 422 3.66 -7.06 -4.89
N PRO A 423 2.58 -7.45 -4.17
CA PRO A 423 2.16 -8.86 -4.17
C PRO A 423 1.73 -9.39 -5.54
N LYS A 424 1.07 -8.56 -6.34
CA LYS A 424 0.66 -8.97 -7.70
C LYS A 424 1.87 -9.15 -8.60
N LEU A 425 2.83 -8.24 -8.53
CA LEU A 425 4.06 -8.32 -9.31
C LEU A 425 4.88 -9.54 -8.89
N GLN A 426 4.95 -9.80 -7.60
CA GLN A 426 5.61 -11.00 -7.06
C GLN A 426 4.92 -12.27 -7.56
N ALA A 427 3.59 -12.31 -7.53
CA ALA A 427 2.81 -13.45 -8.05
C ALA A 427 3.06 -13.63 -9.56
N MET A 428 3.08 -12.56 -10.33
CA MET A 428 3.36 -12.61 -11.77
C MET A 428 4.76 -13.17 -12.05
N ASN A 429 5.78 -12.65 -11.37
CA ASN A 429 7.16 -13.14 -11.53
C ASN A 429 7.26 -14.61 -11.15
N ASN A 430 6.66 -15.00 -10.03
CA ASN A 430 6.62 -16.40 -9.58
C ASN A 430 5.91 -17.28 -10.60
N ASN A 431 4.79 -16.84 -11.17
CA ASN A 431 4.04 -17.61 -12.15
C ASN A 431 4.82 -17.79 -13.47
N VAL A 432 5.57 -16.77 -13.91
CA VAL A 432 6.47 -16.88 -15.07
C VAL A 432 7.54 -17.95 -14.82
N LYS A 433 8.14 -17.95 -13.63
CA LYS A 433 9.14 -18.95 -13.22
C LYS A 433 8.52 -20.36 -13.18
N VAL A 434 7.34 -20.48 -12.57
CA VAL A 434 6.63 -21.76 -12.46
C VAL A 434 6.32 -22.31 -13.87
N PHE A 435 5.91 -21.45 -14.79
CA PHE A 435 5.66 -21.85 -16.17
C PHE A 435 6.93 -22.40 -16.84
N ARG A 436 8.06 -21.70 -16.67
CA ARG A 436 9.34 -22.13 -17.24
C ARG A 436 9.86 -23.43 -16.60
N ASP A 437 9.84 -23.50 -15.26
CA ASP A 437 10.60 -24.50 -14.50
C ASP A 437 9.72 -25.57 -13.83
N GLY A 438 8.41 -25.35 -13.76
CA GLY A 438 7.46 -26.20 -13.03
C GLY A 438 7.26 -25.72 -11.60
N GLY A 439 6.26 -26.28 -10.90
CA GLY A 439 5.98 -25.97 -9.51
C GLY A 439 4.50 -25.72 -9.24
N THR A 440 4.23 -24.81 -8.30
CA THR A 440 2.87 -24.42 -7.91
C THR A 440 2.63 -22.95 -8.27
N MET A 441 1.65 -22.72 -9.10
CA MET A 441 1.22 -21.39 -9.53
C MET A 441 0.17 -20.85 -8.55
N VAL A 442 0.30 -19.59 -8.16
CA VAL A 442 -0.68 -18.91 -7.31
C VAL A 442 -1.61 -18.11 -8.22
N THR A 443 -2.90 -18.34 -8.07
CA THR A 443 -3.95 -17.63 -8.83
C THR A 443 -4.82 -16.82 -7.88
N SER A 444 -5.67 -15.99 -8.41
CA SER A 444 -6.63 -15.22 -7.61
C SER A 444 -7.64 -16.12 -6.86
N THR A 445 -7.80 -17.37 -7.30
CA THR A 445 -8.76 -18.33 -6.72
C THR A 445 -8.10 -19.44 -5.92
N GLY A 446 -6.78 -19.40 -5.74
CA GLY A 446 -6.06 -20.43 -4.97
C GLY A 446 -4.74 -20.82 -5.60
N SER A 447 -4.27 -22.02 -5.26
CA SER A 447 -3.03 -22.58 -5.78
C SER A 447 -3.33 -23.72 -6.75
N MET A 448 -2.56 -23.83 -7.83
CA MET A 448 -2.68 -24.90 -8.83
C MET A 448 -1.31 -25.47 -9.12
N ALA A 449 -1.18 -26.78 -9.05
CA ALA A 449 0.05 -27.46 -9.44
C ALA A 449 0.23 -27.37 -10.96
N PHE A 450 1.41 -26.98 -11.39
CA PHE A 450 1.81 -26.96 -12.79
C PHE A 450 2.96 -27.96 -12.95
N PRO A 451 2.62 -29.25 -13.20
CA PRO A 451 3.62 -30.31 -13.17
C PRO A 451 4.54 -30.33 -14.38
N ALA A 452 4.14 -29.67 -15.47
CA ALA A 452 4.86 -29.75 -16.73
C ALA A 452 5.27 -28.36 -17.20
N SER A 453 6.53 -28.04 -17.02
CA SER A 453 7.15 -26.79 -17.49
C SER A 453 7.67 -26.93 -18.92
N VAL A 454 8.02 -25.80 -19.54
CA VAL A 454 8.73 -25.76 -20.83
C VAL A 454 10.05 -26.55 -20.71
N THR A 455 10.75 -26.43 -19.60
CA THR A 455 11.98 -27.18 -19.31
C THR A 455 11.71 -28.68 -19.24
N ALA A 456 10.60 -29.09 -18.60
CA ALA A 456 10.24 -30.52 -18.53
C ALA A 456 9.91 -31.10 -19.92
N VAL A 457 9.22 -30.33 -20.77
CA VAL A 457 8.92 -30.75 -22.15
C VAL A 457 10.19 -30.87 -22.98
N GLU A 458 11.10 -29.90 -22.88
CA GLU A 458 12.41 -29.94 -23.54
C GLU A 458 13.18 -31.19 -23.12
N LEU A 459 13.21 -31.45 -21.81
CA LEU A 459 13.87 -32.64 -21.27
C LEU A 459 13.16 -33.94 -21.75
N GLY A 460 11.81 -33.95 -21.73
CA GLY A 460 11.03 -35.05 -22.27
C GLY A 460 11.32 -35.31 -23.74
N SER A 461 11.44 -34.24 -24.53
CA SER A 461 11.78 -34.32 -25.96
C SER A 461 13.20 -34.88 -26.17
N LYS A 462 14.16 -34.42 -25.35
CA LYS A 462 15.52 -35.00 -25.36
C LYS A 462 15.51 -36.50 -24.99
N THR A 463 14.75 -36.83 -23.93
CA THR A 463 14.59 -38.21 -23.52
C THR A 463 14.03 -39.08 -24.66
N LEU A 464 13.03 -38.56 -25.37
CA LEU A 464 12.47 -39.26 -26.54
C LEU A 464 13.53 -39.42 -27.66
N SER A 465 14.29 -38.38 -27.97
CA SER A 465 15.37 -38.46 -28.97
C SER A 465 16.42 -39.51 -28.59
N GLU A 466 16.80 -39.58 -27.31
CA GLU A 466 17.73 -40.60 -26.79
C GLU A 466 17.17 -42.00 -26.94
N LYS A 467 15.86 -42.21 -26.65
CA LYS A 467 15.20 -43.52 -26.81
C LYS A 467 15.17 -43.95 -28.29
N LEU A 468 14.92 -43.00 -29.20
CA LEU A 468 15.00 -43.27 -30.63
C LEU A 468 16.42 -43.65 -31.06
N GLY A 469 17.45 -42.98 -30.52
CA GLY A 469 18.84 -43.31 -30.76
C GLY A 469 19.22 -44.73 -30.26
N GLN A 470 18.73 -45.07 -29.07
CA GLN A 470 18.91 -46.45 -28.53
C GLN A 470 18.22 -47.50 -29.42
N LEU A 471 17.03 -47.16 -29.92
CA LEU A 471 16.30 -48.04 -30.84
C LEU A 471 17.08 -48.22 -32.14
N ASP A 472 17.63 -47.16 -32.71
CA ASP A 472 18.47 -47.20 -33.91
C ASP A 472 19.68 -48.11 -33.70
N GLY A 473 20.36 -47.95 -32.54
CA GLY A 473 21.48 -48.81 -32.17
C GLY A 473 21.12 -50.26 -31.87
N GLY A 474 19.91 -50.44 -31.35
CA GLY A 474 19.41 -51.74 -30.90
C GLY A 474 18.49 -52.48 -31.89
N LEU A 475 18.49 -52.06 -33.14
CA LEU A 475 17.48 -52.51 -34.11
C LEU A 475 17.48 -54.04 -34.32
N THR A 476 18.59 -54.70 -34.03
CA THR A 476 18.67 -56.17 -34.06
C THR A 476 17.69 -56.83 -33.06
N MET A 477 17.36 -56.08 -31.97
CA MET A 477 16.38 -56.57 -30.98
C MET A 477 15.09 -55.72 -31.05
N ALA A 478 14.89 -55.02 -32.17
CA ALA A 478 13.85 -54.02 -32.33
C ALA A 478 12.43 -54.55 -32.15
N VAL A 479 12.17 -55.76 -32.58
CA VAL A 479 10.83 -56.39 -32.48
C VAL A 479 10.36 -56.44 -31.02
N ILE A 480 11.28 -56.81 -30.13
CA ILE A 480 10.97 -56.92 -28.69
C ILE A 480 10.84 -55.49 -28.09
N GLY A 481 11.80 -54.60 -28.43
CA GLY A 481 11.83 -53.25 -27.91
C GLY A 481 10.66 -52.37 -28.37
N LEU A 482 10.21 -52.54 -29.61
CA LEU A 482 9.06 -51.78 -30.14
C LEU A 482 7.75 -52.17 -29.44
N GLY A 483 7.60 -53.47 -29.10
CA GLY A 483 6.40 -53.94 -28.42
C GLY A 483 5.37 -54.56 -29.34
N ALA A 484 4.37 -55.19 -28.74
CA ALA A 484 3.28 -55.83 -29.46
C ALA A 484 2.21 -54.81 -29.89
N LEU A 485 1.55 -55.07 -30.98
CA LEU A 485 0.36 -54.36 -31.43
C LEU A 485 -0.87 -55.25 -31.19
N ASP A 486 -2.00 -54.66 -30.87
CA ASP A 486 -3.28 -55.36 -30.75
C ASP A 486 -3.87 -55.65 -32.14
N ALA A 487 -5.06 -56.25 -32.19
CA ALA A 487 -5.74 -56.58 -33.43
C ALA A 487 -6.12 -55.36 -34.29
N ASN A 488 -6.14 -54.18 -33.69
CA ASN A 488 -6.45 -52.90 -34.36
C ASN A 488 -5.18 -52.10 -34.74
N GLY A 489 -3.98 -52.73 -34.53
CA GLY A 489 -2.70 -52.05 -34.82
C GLY A 489 -2.29 -51.04 -33.77
N GLN A 490 -2.93 -51.02 -32.58
CA GLN A 490 -2.58 -50.09 -31.50
C GLN A 490 -1.55 -50.71 -30.55
N PRO A 491 -0.69 -49.93 -29.92
CA PRO A 491 0.27 -50.47 -28.96
C PRO A 491 -0.43 -51.15 -27.78
N VAL A 492 0.02 -52.39 -27.46
CA VAL A 492 -0.46 -53.08 -26.26
C VAL A 492 0.05 -52.34 -25.02
N LYS A 493 -0.88 -51.89 -24.17
CA LYS A 493 -0.60 -51.04 -23.00
C LYS A 493 -0.14 -51.89 -21.80
N THR A 494 1.11 -52.33 -21.84
CA THR A 494 1.72 -53.15 -20.77
C THR A 494 2.66 -52.28 -19.95
N MET A 495 2.47 -52.30 -18.61
CA MET A 495 3.37 -51.64 -17.66
C MET A 495 4.28 -52.66 -17.00
N VAL A 496 5.55 -52.31 -16.83
CA VAL A 496 6.53 -53.10 -16.05
C VAL A 496 7.18 -52.13 -15.07
N ASN A 497 7.02 -52.40 -13.77
CA ASN A 497 7.53 -51.52 -12.69
C ASN A 497 7.08 -50.05 -12.84
N GLY A 498 5.82 -49.87 -13.21
CA GLY A 498 5.24 -48.53 -13.34
C GLY A 498 5.67 -47.76 -14.60
N LYS A 499 6.30 -48.40 -15.56
CA LYS A 499 6.74 -47.77 -16.81
C LYS A 499 6.17 -48.52 -18.02
N PRO A 500 5.90 -47.84 -19.13
CA PRO A 500 5.51 -48.52 -20.36
C PRO A 500 6.54 -49.58 -20.75
N ALA A 501 6.10 -50.80 -21.04
CA ALA A 501 6.96 -51.95 -21.33
C ALA A 501 7.54 -51.94 -22.75
N SER A 502 7.05 -51.06 -23.62
CA SER A 502 7.50 -50.97 -25.01
C SER A 502 7.54 -49.55 -25.48
N LEU A 503 8.35 -49.28 -26.50
CA LEU A 503 8.52 -47.93 -27.05
C LEU A 503 7.21 -47.39 -27.63
N LEU A 504 6.45 -48.19 -28.36
CA LEU A 504 5.18 -47.70 -28.94
C LEU A 504 4.18 -47.28 -27.87
N TYR A 505 4.09 -48.05 -26.76
CA TYR A 505 3.21 -47.66 -25.65
C TYR A 505 3.76 -46.43 -24.91
N ALA A 506 5.08 -46.28 -24.79
CA ALA A 506 5.68 -45.11 -24.17
C ALA A 506 5.33 -43.81 -24.94
N LEU A 507 5.36 -43.86 -26.26
CA LEU A 507 4.97 -42.73 -27.11
C LEU A 507 3.49 -42.40 -26.95
N ASP A 508 2.64 -43.40 -26.91
CA ASP A 508 1.19 -43.27 -26.68
C ASP A 508 0.95 -42.55 -25.33
N TYR A 509 1.59 -43.05 -24.28
CA TYR A 509 1.51 -42.49 -22.92
C TYR A 509 2.01 -41.03 -22.88
N LEU A 510 3.14 -40.74 -23.55
CA LEU A 510 3.71 -39.38 -23.60
C LEU A 510 2.79 -38.41 -24.36
N GLN A 511 2.25 -38.85 -25.49
CA GLN A 511 1.28 -38.06 -26.27
C GLN A 511 0.03 -37.74 -25.45
N ASP A 512 -0.50 -38.74 -24.73
CA ASP A 512 -1.64 -38.57 -23.83
C ASP A 512 -1.32 -37.57 -22.72
N SER A 513 -0.11 -37.61 -22.13
CA SER A 513 0.32 -36.70 -21.07
C SER A 513 0.40 -35.24 -21.57
N ILE A 514 1.00 -35.03 -22.74
CA ILE A 514 1.10 -33.67 -23.33
C ILE A 514 -0.30 -33.17 -23.63
N SER A 515 -1.09 -33.96 -24.34
CA SER A 515 -2.44 -33.55 -24.76
C SER A 515 -3.40 -33.37 -23.60
N GLY A 516 -3.34 -34.27 -22.60
CA GLY A 516 -4.28 -34.30 -21.49
C GLY A 516 -3.92 -33.38 -20.31
N GLN A 517 -2.66 -33.03 -20.18
CA GLN A 517 -2.21 -32.24 -19.00
C GLN A 517 -1.53 -30.93 -19.39
N MET A 518 -0.56 -30.95 -20.30
CA MET A 518 0.27 -29.79 -20.58
C MET A 518 -0.49 -28.69 -21.33
N ILE A 519 -1.17 -29.06 -22.41
CA ILE A 519 -1.90 -28.08 -23.23
C ILE A 519 -3.03 -27.42 -22.42
N PRO A 520 -3.84 -28.17 -21.63
CA PRO A 520 -4.78 -27.51 -20.71
C PRO A 520 -4.10 -26.61 -19.68
N GLY A 521 -2.95 -27.02 -19.14
CA GLY A 521 -2.17 -26.21 -18.19
C GLY A 521 -1.74 -24.86 -18.79
N ILE A 522 -1.28 -24.87 -20.03
CA ILE A 522 -0.93 -23.63 -20.74
C ILE A 522 -2.17 -22.76 -20.95
N THR A 523 -3.31 -23.36 -21.25
CA THR A 523 -4.56 -22.61 -21.40
C THR A 523 -4.94 -21.91 -20.09
N GLN A 524 -4.83 -22.62 -18.96
CA GLN A 524 -5.05 -22.03 -17.64
C GLN A 524 -4.08 -20.88 -17.35
N LEU A 525 -2.82 -21.04 -17.75
CA LEU A 525 -1.81 -20.00 -17.59
C LEU A 525 -2.12 -18.77 -18.46
N GLN A 526 -2.61 -18.98 -19.70
CA GLN A 526 -3.08 -17.89 -20.57
C GLN A 526 -4.25 -17.14 -19.92
N ASP A 527 -5.19 -17.89 -19.33
CA ASP A 527 -6.35 -17.30 -18.64
C ASP A 527 -5.88 -16.47 -17.42
N GLY A 528 -4.96 -17.02 -16.63
CA GLY A 528 -4.37 -16.30 -15.49
C GLY A 528 -3.62 -15.03 -15.91
N ALA A 529 -2.81 -15.13 -16.95
CA ALA A 529 -2.10 -13.96 -17.49
C ALA A 529 -3.11 -12.91 -18.00
N GLY A 530 -4.17 -13.34 -18.67
CA GLY A 530 -5.24 -12.45 -19.12
C GLY A 530 -5.93 -11.74 -17.96
N GLN A 531 -6.17 -12.46 -16.86
CA GLN A 531 -6.74 -11.86 -15.64
C GLN A 531 -5.79 -10.82 -15.04
N ILE A 532 -4.48 -11.10 -14.98
CA ILE A 532 -3.47 -10.14 -14.52
C ILE A 532 -3.47 -8.90 -15.42
N GLY A 533 -3.51 -9.10 -16.74
CA GLY A 533 -3.57 -8.00 -17.70
C GLY A 533 -4.82 -7.13 -17.52
N SER A 534 -5.97 -7.77 -17.35
CA SER A 534 -7.24 -7.08 -17.09
C SER A 534 -7.21 -6.36 -15.75
N GLY A 535 -6.64 -7.00 -14.72
CA GLY A 535 -6.45 -6.38 -13.41
C GLY A 535 -5.54 -5.15 -13.47
N ALA A 536 -4.47 -5.24 -14.26
CA ALA A 536 -3.56 -4.11 -14.46
C ALA A 536 -4.26 -2.94 -15.16
N LEU A 537 -5.12 -3.22 -16.15
CA LEU A 537 -5.92 -2.19 -16.83
C LEU A 537 -6.93 -1.56 -15.86
N THR A 538 -7.62 -2.37 -15.06
CA THR A 538 -8.55 -1.88 -14.04
C THR A 538 -7.83 -1.00 -13.01
N ALA A 539 -6.65 -1.43 -12.54
CA ALA A 539 -5.84 -0.65 -11.60
C ALA A 539 -5.37 0.66 -12.25
N LYS A 540 -4.92 0.61 -13.49
CA LYS A 540 -4.54 1.78 -14.28
C LYS A 540 -5.70 2.78 -14.38
N ASP A 541 -6.92 2.30 -14.70
CA ASP A 541 -8.10 3.15 -14.81
C ASP A 541 -8.45 3.77 -13.45
N ALA A 542 -8.39 2.99 -12.37
CA ALA A 542 -8.63 3.49 -11.02
C ALA A 542 -7.61 4.57 -10.63
N ILE A 543 -6.34 4.38 -10.97
CA ILE A 543 -5.28 5.37 -10.73
C ILE A 543 -5.52 6.62 -11.57
N ASN A 544 -5.94 6.46 -12.83
CA ASN A 544 -6.26 7.60 -13.69
C ASN A 544 -7.41 8.43 -13.09
N VAL A 545 -8.46 7.77 -12.59
CA VAL A 545 -9.52 8.46 -11.85
C VAL A 545 -8.93 9.20 -10.63
N GLY A 546 -8.08 8.56 -9.87
CA GLY A 546 -7.38 9.18 -8.73
C GLY A 546 -6.57 10.41 -9.13
N LEU A 547 -5.81 10.31 -10.22
CA LEU A 547 -5.03 11.43 -10.76
C LEU A 547 -5.92 12.62 -11.16
N GLN A 548 -7.09 12.36 -11.68
CA GLN A 548 -8.04 13.41 -12.07
C GLN A 548 -8.76 14.02 -10.86
N THR A 549 -9.13 13.20 -9.86
CA THR A 549 -9.93 13.65 -8.72
C THR A 549 -9.10 14.20 -7.57
N SER A 550 -7.87 13.72 -7.35
CA SER A 550 -7.06 14.11 -6.19
C SER A 550 -6.78 15.61 -6.09
N PRO A 551 -6.40 16.32 -7.16
CA PRO A 551 -6.19 17.76 -7.05
C PRO A 551 -7.46 18.52 -6.68
N VAL A 552 -8.60 18.16 -7.24
CA VAL A 552 -9.90 18.78 -6.96
C VAL A 552 -10.32 18.52 -5.51
N MET A 553 -10.17 17.26 -5.07
CA MET A 553 -10.46 16.88 -3.68
C MET A 553 -9.57 17.65 -2.70
N MET A 554 -8.27 17.77 -2.99
CA MET A 554 -7.33 18.49 -2.12
C MET A 554 -7.65 19.98 -2.07
N GLU A 555 -8.04 20.57 -3.17
CA GLU A 555 -8.49 21.97 -3.19
C GLU A 555 -9.74 22.15 -2.32
N ALA A 556 -10.70 21.26 -2.42
CA ALA A 556 -11.91 21.29 -1.59
C ALA A 556 -11.56 21.12 -0.10
N MET A 557 -10.64 20.21 0.23
CA MET A 557 -10.13 20.03 1.60
C MET A 557 -9.42 21.29 2.11
N ASN A 558 -8.61 21.93 1.28
CA ASN A 558 -7.91 23.19 1.64
C ASN A 558 -8.92 24.31 1.89
N GLN A 559 -9.99 24.39 1.10
CA GLN A 559 -11.05 25.39 1.32
C GLN A 559 -11.76 25.15 2.66
N LYS A 560 -12.07 23.90 3.01
CA LYS A 560 -12.64 23.56 4.32
C LYS A 560 -11.67 23.93 5.45
N LEU A 561 -10.39 23.61 5.26
CA LEU A 561 -9.36 23.92 6.26
C LEU A 561 -9.24 25.43 6.51
N ALA A 562 -9.32 26.24 5.45
CA ALA A 562 -9.24 27.70 5.55
C ALA A 562 -10.41 28.32 6.35
N THR A 563 -11.52 27.60 6.48
CA THR A 563 -12.68 28.04 7.28
C THR A 563 -12.72 27.39 8.67
N ALA A 564 -11.82 26.41 8.94
CA ALA A 564 -11.74 25.69 10.21
C ALA A 564 -10.52 26.12 11.03
N ASP A 565 -10.17 27.38 10.95
CA ASP A 565 -8.93 27.93 11.54
C ASP A 565 -9.12 28.52 12.94
N THR A 566 -10.34 28.56 13.44
CA THR A 566 -10.67 29.11 14.76
C THR A 566 -11.86 28.38 15.38
N PHE A 567 -11.85 28.24 16.69
CA PHE A 567 -12.96 27.66 17.47
C PHE A 567 -13.88 28.76 18.06
N LEU A 568 -13.29 29.72 18.78
CA LEU A 568 -14.07 30.84 19.33
C LEU A 568 -14.45 31.85 18.25
N GLY A 569 -13.48 32.25 17.49
CA GLY A 569 -13.52 33.32 16.52
C GLY A 569 -12.14 33.95 16.42
N LYS A 570 -12.00 34.99 15.63
CA LYS A 570 -10.69 35.68 15.47
C LYS A 570 -10.86 37.13 15.13
N PRO A 571 -9.84 37.98 15.40
CA PRO A 571 -9.85 39.34 14.91
C PRO A 571 -9.92 39.40 13.38
N ASP A 572 -10.61 40.41 12.86
CA ASP A 572 -10.75 40.61 11.41
C ASP A 572 -9.37 40.68 10.73
N GLY A 573 -9.19 39.89 9.71
CA GLY A 573 -7.96 39.82 8.92
C GLY A 573 -6.82 39.04 9.57
N ALA A 574 -7.04 38.41 10.74
CA ALA A 574 -6.00 37.62 11.41
C ALA A 574 -5.76 36.28 10.68
N GLU A 575 -4.49 35.92 10.58
CA GLU A 575 -4.11 34.55 10.26
C GLU A 575 -4.33 33.72 11.52
N ALA A 576 -5.07 32.62 11.41
CA ALA A 576 -5.45 31.83 12.59
C ALA A 576 -5.13 30.36 12.45
N THR A 577 -4.95 29.71 13.60
CA THR A 577 -4.85 28.26 13.69
C THR A 577 -5.53 27.79 14.98
N VAL A 578 -6.14 26.59 14.93
CA VAL A 578 -6.74 26.00 16.10
C VAL A 578 -6.22 24.58 16.31
N THR A 579 -5.90 24.27 17.55
CA THR A 579 -5.49 22.92 17.97
C THR A 579 -6.41 22.48 19.09
N TYR A 580 -6.85 21.22 19.06
CA TYR A 580 -7.71 20.66 20.10
C TYR A 580 -6.92 19.65 20.91
N VAL A 581 -7.10 19.67 22.23
CA VAL A 581 -6.49 18.71 23.14
C VAL A 581 -7.58 18.15 24.05
N PHE A 582 -7.72 16.84 24.04
CA PHE A 582 -8.61 16.12 24.96
C PHE A 582 -7.76 15.50 26.05
N GLN A 583 -8.05 15.85 27.28
CA GLN A 583 -7.34 15.35 28.46
C GLN A 583 -8.17 14.25 29.13
N THR A 584 -7.59 13.06 29.24
CA THR A 584 -8.28 11.92 29.86
C THR A 584 -8.25 12.03 31.39
N PRO A 585 -9.22 11.42 32.10
CA PRO A 585 -9.18 11.41 33.55
C PRO A 585 -8.01 10.57 34.08
N GLU A 586 -7.46 10.97 35.20
CA GLU A 586 -6.48 10.18 35.93
C GLU A 586 -7.18 9.04 36.68
N ILE A 587 -6.55 7.85 36.72
CA ILE A 587 -7.05 6.69 37.46
C ILE A 587 -6.07 6.43 38.61
N THR A 588 -6.51 6.75 39.84
CA THR A 588 -5.67 6.62 41.04
C THR A 588 -6.41 5.90 42.17
N THR A 589 -5.67 5.32 43.09
CA THR A 589 -6.18 4.67 44.29
C THR A 589 -6.52 5.67 45.40
N GLU A 590 -5.96 6.86 45.34
CA GLU A 590 -6.29 7.95 46.28
C GLU A 590 -7.56 8.62 45.76
N GLY A 591 -8.64 8.54 46.56
CA GLY A 591 -9.98 8.99 46.17
C GLY A 591 -10.02 10.33 45.47
N GLN A 592 -10.90 10.43 44.50
CA GLN A 592 -11.06 11.45 43.48
C GLN A 592 -10.94 12.91 43.96
N ALA A 593 -9.73 13.40 44.08
CA ALA A 593 -9.49 14.81 43.91
C ALA A 593 -8.99 14.95 42.47
N VAL A 594 -9.84 15.44 41.61
CA VAL A 594 -9.47 15.74 40.22
C VAL A 594 -8.43 16.88 40.26
N LYS A 595 -7.16 16.51 40.41
CA LYS A 595 -6.06 17.44 40.21
C LYS A 595 -5.77 17.46 38.72
N TYR A 596 -6.48 18.29 38.00
CA TYR A 596 -6.09 18.64 36.63
C TYR A 596 -4.72 19.32 36.74
N GLY A 597 -3.69 18.56 36.46
CA GLY A 597 -2.31 19.00 36.67
C GLY A 597 -1.92 20.16 35.77
N LEU A 598 -1.18 21.10 36.33
CA LEU A 598 -0.50 22.18 35.63
C LEU A 598 0.37 21.69 34.44
N GLY A 599 0.62 20.39 34.36
CA GLY A 599 1.36 19.77 33.26
C GLY A 599 0.72 19.93 31.89
N ALA A 600 -0.62 19.95 31.80
CA ALA A 600 -1.31 20.11 30.51
C ALA A 600 -1.07 21.51 29.92
N ILE A 601 -1.06 22.53 30.77
CA ILE A 601 -0.77 23.91 30.37
C ILE A 601 0.68 24.05 29.87
N ALA A 602 1.62 23.36 30.52
CA ALA A 602 3.03 23.39 30.10
C ALA A 602 3.26 22.72 28.74
N VAL A 603 2.61 21.56 28.51
CA VAL A 603 2.68 20.87 27.21
C VAL A 603 2.00 21.70 26.11
N ALA A 604 0.88 22.32 26.43
CA ALA A 604 0.17 23.22 25.53
C ALA A 604 1.01 24.43 25.14
N LEU A 605 1.70 25.03 26.10
CA LEU A 605 2.63 26.15 25.83
C LEU A 605 3.81 25.71 24.96
N ILE A 606 4.35 24.52 25.16
CA ILE A 606 5.44 23.97 24.34
C ILE A 606 4.96 23.73 22.91
N LEU A 607 3.75 23.19 22.73
CA LEU A 607 3.16 22.96 21.41
C LEU A 607 2.90 24.31 20.68
N LEU A 608 2.37 25.30 21.38
CA LEU A 608 2.14 26.65 20.81
C LEU A 608 3.47 27.30 20.39
N ILE A 609 4.51 27.16 21.19
CA ILE A 609 5.85 27.65 20.85
C ILE A 609 6.44 26.92 19.66
N ALA A 610 6.19 25.62 19.55
CA ALA A 610 6.69 24.79 18.44
C ALA A 610 5.98 25.14 17.11
N VAL A 611 4.67 25.34 17.17
CA VAL A 611 3.86 25.69 15.98
C VAL A 611 4.08 27.14 15.55
N GLY A 612 4.34 28.02 16.51
CA GLY A 612 4.55 29.45 16.24
C GLY A 612 5.91 29.84 15.67
N ARG A 613 6.82 28.89 15.49
CA ARG A 613 8.11 29.20 14.85
C ARG A 613 7.92 29.26 13.33
N PRO A 614 8.22 30.41 12.70
CA PRO A 614 8.19 30.45 11.23
C PRO A 614 9.17 29.43 10.66
N PRO A 615 8.89 28.83 9.51
CA PRO A 615 9.84 27.93 8.88
C PRO A 615 11.16 28.69 8.70
N LYS A 616 12.27 28.07 9.09
CA LYS A 616 13.59 28.65 8.87
C LYS A 616 13.74 28.88 7.37
N GLN A 617 13.83 30.14 6.98
CA GLN A 617 14.23 30.48 5.61
C GLN A 617 15.58 29.80 5.39
N ALA A 618 15.66 28.97 4.36
CA ALA A 618 16.93 28.40 3.95
C ALA A 618 17.88 29.55 3.66
N PHE A 619 18.98 29.60 4.37
CA PHE A 619 20.03 30.61 4.15
C PHE A 619 20.64 30.27 2.80
N GLU A 620 20.30 31.04 1.78
CA GLU A 620 21.01 30.96 0.51
C GLU A 620 22.41 31.52 0.74
N ALA A 621 23.42 30.68 0.66
CA ALA A 621 24.80 31.11 0.66
C ALA A 621 25.04 32.00 -0.57
N PRO A 622 25.71 33.14 -0.43
CA PRO A 622 26.00 33.99 -1.58
C PRO A 622 26.86 33.20 -2.60
N ALA A 623 26.45 33.26 -3.86
CA ALA A 623 27.20 32.64 -4.95
C ALA A 623 28.58 33.31 -5.02
N GLU A 624 29.64 32.53 -4.82
CA GLU A 624 31.00 32.99 -5.10
C GLU A 624 31.13 33.20 -6.60
N GLN A 625 31.34 34.45 -7.00
CA GLN A 625 31.73 34.77 -8.37
C GLN A 625 33.18 34.33 -8.57
N ALA A 626 33.41 33.40 -9.46
CA ALA A 626 34.71 33.12 -10.08
C ALA A 626 34.59 33.12 -11.60
#